data_541bd062486b96762960ba9f87973c23
#
_entry.id   541bd062486b96762960ba9f87973c23
#
_cell.length_a   1.000
_cell.length_b   1.000
_cell.length_c   1.000
_cell.angle_alpha   90.00
_cell.angle_beta   90.00
_cell.angle_gamma   90.00
#
_symmetry.space_group_name_H-M   'P 1'
#
loop_
_entity.id
_entity.type
_entity.pdbx_description
1 polymer ?
#
loop_
_entity_poly.entity_id
_entity_poly.type
_entity_poly.pdbx_seq_one_letter_code
_entity_poly.pdbx_strand_id
1 'polypeptide(L)'
;MKIGIIVAMDKELQQLQHLFSDDNVIVQKCGIGKVNAALGAAEMIARHKPDVIISSGCAGGNGDDVNIQDVVVSTELVYHDVYCGKAIGDSVYGQVQGLPERFKADPMLLDRAVNSWPLAISKMPISESQKPKLHSGLIATGDWFVDSKDKMREIIGHFPEAKAIDMESAAIAQTCYLSHVPFISFRVISDIPLRDTDASQYHNFWDSVAEKSFQTTKTFIESL
;
A
#
# COMPACT_ATOMS: atom_id res chain seq x y z
N MET A 1 1.11 9.85 19.83
CA MET A 1 0.62 8.64 19.15
C MET A 1 1.83 7.88 18.62
N LYS A 2 1.90 6.58 18.84
CA LYS A 2 3.00 5.73 18.37
C LYS A 2 2.63 5.11 17.03
N ILE A 3 3.45 5.33 16.01
CA ILE A 3 3.15 4.97 14.63
C ILE A 3 4.13 3.87 14.19
N GLY A 4 3.61 2.74 13.76
CA GLY A 4 4.38 1.70 13.09
C GLY A 4 4.27 1.82 11.58
N ILE A 5 5.39 1.97 10.88
CA ILE A 5 5.46 1.98 9.43
C ILE A 5 6.12 0.69 8.97
N ILE A 6 5.44 -0.06 8.11
CA ILE A 6 5.94 -1.32 7.56
C ILE A 6 6.20 -1.15 6.07
N VAL A 7 7.40 -1.52 5.65
CA VAL A 7 7.86 -1.54 4.26
C VAL A 7 8.35 -2.92 3.87
N ALA A 8 8.33 -3.27 2.59
CA ALA A 8 8.73 -4.60 2.13
C ALA A 8 10.22 -4.71 1.82
N MET A 9 10.86 -3.66 1.31
CA MET A 9 12.18 -3.72 0.71
C MET A 9 13.17 -2.76 1.36
N ASP A 10 14.47 -3.07 1.21
CA ASP A 10 15.55 -2.18 1.67
C ASP A 10 15.52 -0.81 0.99
N LYS A 11 15.16 -0.76 -0.30
CA LYS A 11 15.02 0.50 -1.05
C LYS A 11 13.94 1.39 -0.43
N GLU A 12 12.80 0.85 -0.02
CA GLU A 12 11.73 1.57 0.66
C GLU A 12 12.15 2.02 2.08
N LEU A 13 12.81 1.12 2.82
CA LEU A 13 13.34 1.43 4.15
C LEU A 13 14.31 2.62 4.09
N GLN A 14 15.23 2.61 3.13
CA GLN A 14 16.20 3.69 2.94
C GLN A 14 15.53 5.04 2.64
N GLN A 15 14.40 5.04 1.92
CA GLN A 15 13.67 6.28 1.63
C GLN A 15 12.95 6.85 2.86
N LEU A 16 12.55 6.02 3.81
CA LEU A 16 11.70 6.45 4.92
C LEU A 16 12.43 6.59 6.25
N GLN A 17 13.37 5.70 6.59
CA GLN A 17 13.95 5.65 7.93
C GLN A 17 14.64 6.95 8.37
N HIS A 18 15.24 7.70 7.43
CA HIS A 18 15.92 8.96 7.73
C HIS A 18 15.00 10.19 7.70
N LEU A 19 13.74 10.02 7.28
CA LEU A 19 12.77 11.11 7.25
C LEU A 19 12.19 11.42 8.63
N PHE A 20 12.30 10.48 9.55
CA PHE A 20 11.72 10.59 10.88
C PHE A 20 12.83 10.55 11.95
N SER A 21 12.80 11.53 12.85
CA SER A 21 13.66 11.59 14.04
C SER A 21 12.88 11.44 15.34
N ASP A 22 11.55 11.24 15.26
CA ASP A 22 10.68 11.05 16.42
C ASP A 22 10.68 9.59 16.84
N ASP A 23 11.03 9.31 18.10
CA ASP A 23 11.04 7.97 18.71
C ASP A 23 9.66 7.30 18.70
N ASN A 24 8.59 8.06 18.46
CA ASN A 24 7.24 7.53 18.31
C ASN A 24 6.95 7.00 16.89
N VAL A 25 7.83 7.22 15.92
CA VAL A 25 7.70 6.70 14.54
C VAL A 25 8.71 5.58 14.33
N ILE A 26 8.23 4.37 14.18
CA ILE A 26 9.07 3.19 14.00
C ILE A 26 8.90 2.70 12.56
N VAL A 27 10.00 2.69 11.80
CA VAL A 27 10.02 2.15 10.43
C VAL A 27 10.69 0.78 10.44
N GLN A 28 9.97 -0.24 9.98
CA GLN A 28 10.44 -1.63 9.98
C GLN A 28 10.27 -2.27 8.60
N LYS A 29 11.30 -2.98 8.14
CA LYS A 29 11.21 -3.85 6.96
C LYS A 29 10.63 -5.21 7.36
N CYS A 30 9.64 -5.68 6.61
CA CYS A 30 9.09 -7.03 6.78
C CYS A 30 9.63 -8.06 5.79
N GLY A 31 10.01 -7.65 4.59
CA GLY A 31 10.26 -8.52 3.43
C GLY A 31 9.06 -8.60 2.49
N ILE A 32 9.30 -9.11 1.27
CA ILE A 32 8.30 -9.19 0.21
C ILE A 32 7.34 -10.38 0.45
N GLY A 33 6.06 -10.16 0.13
CA GLY A 33 5.02 -11.18 0.11
C GLY A 33 4.25 -11.35 1.41
N LYS A 34 3.11 -12.03 1.33
CA LYS A 34 2.08 -12.09 2.38
C LYS A 34 2.58 -12.64 3.70
N VAL A 35 3.37 -13.71 3.69
CA VAL A 35 3.87 -14.34 4.92
C VAL A 35 4.84 -13.40 5.65
N ASN A 36 5.80 -12.82 4.93
CA ASN A 36 6.74 -11.85 5.51
C ASN A 36 6.03 -10.62 6.05
N ALA A 37 5.04 -10.12 5.31
CA ALA A 37 4.22 -8.98 5.69
C ALA A 37 3.44 -9.24 6.99
N ALA A 38 2.79 -10.40 7.11
CA ALA A 38 2.06 -10.78 8.31
C ALA A 38 2.98 -10.96 9.52
N LEU A 39 4.14 -11.61 9.34
CA LEU A 39 5.13 -11.77 10.41
C LEU A 39 5.69 -10.43 10.87
N GLY A 40 6.04 -9.54 9.93
CA GLY A 40 6.54 -8.22 10.24
C GLY A 40 5.52 -7.36 10.99
N ALA A 41 4.24 -7.42 10.60
CA ALA A 41 3.16 -6.73 11.31
C ALA A 41 2.95 -7.30 12.73
N ALA A 42 2.95 -8.62 12.88
CA ALA A 42 2.83 -9.26 14.19
C ALA A 42 4.02 -8.89 15.11
N GLU A 43 5.24 -8.88 14.57
CA GLU A 43 6.44 -8.47 15.30
C GLU A 43 6.36 -6.98 15.72
N MET A 44 5.97 -6.08 14.81
CA MET A 44 5.75 -4.67 15.10
C MET A 44 4.77 -4.47 16.26
N ILE A 45 3.62 -5.15 16.20
CA ILE A 45 2.58 -5.07 17.22
C ILE A 45 3.10 -5.60 18.57
N ALA A 46 3.75 -6.77 18.57
CA ALA A 46 4.21 -7.41 19.80
C ALA A 46 5.31 -6.62 20.51
N ARG A 47 6.29 -6.11 19.74
CA ARG A 47 7.46 -5.42 20.31
C ARG A 47 7.20 -3.96 20.64
N HIS A 48 6.48 -3.26 19.75
CA HIS A 48 6.41 -1.82 19.81
C HIS A 48 5.05 -1.28 20.28
N LYS A 49 3.98 -2.10 20.19
CA LYS A 49 2.61 -1.73 20.58
C LYS A 49 2.20 -0.37 19.99
N PRO A 50 2.26 -0.21 18.66
CA PRO A 50 1.88 1.03 18.03
C PRO A 50 0.37 1.28 18.18
N ASP A 51 -0.01 2.55 18.22
CA ASP A 51 -1.42 2.96 18.20
C ASP A 51 -2.04 2.76 16.80
N VAL A 52 -1.22 2.87 15.76
CA VAL A 52 -1.62 2.69 14.35
C VAL A 52 -0.51 2.03 13.55
N ILE A 53 -0.86 1.29 12.49
CA ILE A 53 0.08 0.75 11.50
C ILE A 53 -0.21 1.33 10.12
N ILE A 54 0.86 1.75 9.45
CA ILE A 54 0.86 2.22 8.07
C ILE A 54 1.69 1.26 7.24
N SER A 55 1.08 0.61 6.25
CA SER A 55 1.84 -0.05 5.19
C SER A 55 2.25 0.98 4.16
N SER A 56 3.55 1.16 3.94
CA SER A 56 4.07 2.10 2.95
C SER A 56 4.97 1.39 1.95
N GLY A 57 4.96 1.84 0.70
CA GLY A 57 5.77 1.25 -0.36
C GLY A 57 5.26 1.57 -1.74
N CYS A 58 5.75 0.81 -2.72
CA CYS A 58 5.33 0.93 -4.11
C CYS A 58 4.20 -0.03 -4.45
N ALA A 59 3.52 0.23 -5.57
CA ALA A 59 2.48 -0.62 -6.14
C ALA A 59 2.36 -0.41 -7.66
N GLY A 60 1.90 -1.43 -8.38
CA GLY A 60 1.44 -1.29 -9.75
C GLY A 60 0.06 -0.62 -9.81
N GLY A 61 -0.14 0.33 -10.71
CA GLY A 61 -1.43 0.99 -10.92
C GLY A 61 -2.33 0.27 -11.92
N ASN A 62 -3.64 0.46 -11.81
CA ASN A 62 -4.63 -0.16 -12.71
C ASN A 62 -4.61 0.38 -14.15
N GLY A 63 -4.06 1.58 -14.35
CA GLY A 63 -3.89 2.18 -15.69
C GLY A 63 -5.06 2.99 -16.23
N ASP A 64 -6.20 3.03 -15.54
CA ASP A 64 -7.35 3.84 -15.99
C ASP A 64 -7.15 5.32 -15.66
N ASP A 65 -7.21 5.67 -14.40
CA ASP A 65 -7.10 7.04 -13.90
C ASP A 65 -5.84 7.27 -13.05
N VAL A 66 -5.08 6.22 -12.77
CA VAL A 66 -3.86 6.24 -11.95
C VAL A 66 -2.63 6.30 -12.84
N ASN A 67 -1.66 7.13 -12.50
CA ASN A 67 -0.40 7.29 -13.23
C ASN A 67 0.81 7.03 -12.32
N ILE A 68 1.99 6.83 -12.92
CA ILE A 68 3.25 6.71 -12.20
C ILE A 68 3.47 7.95 -11.34
N GLN A 69 3.97 7.76 -10.12
CA GLN A 69 4.12 8.75 -9.05
C GLN A 69 2.82 9.14 -8.33
N ASP A 70 1.65 8.83 -8.88
CA ASP A 70 0.41 9.03 -8.12
C ASP A 70 0.45 8.20 -6.84
N VAL A 71 -0.35 8.59 -5.87
CA VAL A 71 -0.47 7.89 -4.59
C VAL A 71 -1.85 7.29 -4.46
N VAL A 72 -1.91 6.03 -4.05
CA VAL A 72 -3.15 5.36 -3.68
C VAL A 72 -3.17 5.15 -2.17
N VAL A 73 -4.16 5.72 -1.50
CA VAL A 73 -4.48 5.44 -0.11
C VAL A 73 -5.64 4.45 -0.05
N SER A 74 -5.48 3.40 0.74
CA SER A 74 -6.49 2.34 0.81
C SER A 74 -7.78 2.83 1.47
N THR A 75 -8.92 2.54 0.85
CA THR A 75 -10.22 2.51 1.54
C THR A 75 -10.49 1.11 2.07
N GLU A 76 -10.13 0.12 1.27
CA GLU A 76 -10.28 -1.29 1.54
C GLU A 76 -9.11 -2.07 0.93
N LEU A 77 -8.89 -3.29 1.43
CA LEU A 77 -7.87 -4.21 0.94
C LEU A 77 -8.47 -5.60 0.74
N VAL A 78 -8.00 -6.29 -0.30
CA VAL A 78 -8.48 -7.63 -0.66
C VAL A 78 -7.30 -8.47 -1.17
N TYR A 79 -7.41 -9.80 -1.07
CA TYR A 79 -6.48 -10.69 -1.75
C TYR A 79 -6.91 -10.97 -3.18
N HIS A 80 -6.02 -10.81 -4.15
CA HIS A 80 -6.32 -11.15 -5.54
C HIS A 80 -5.95 -12.59 -5.92
N ASP A 81 -5.36 -13.34 -5.00
CA ASP A 81 -4.86 -14.71 -5.21
C ASP A 81 -5.43 -15.71 -4.19
N VAL A 82 -6.50 -15.36 -3.47
CA VAL A 82 -7.17 -16.25 -2.52
C VAL A 82 -8.51 -16.72 -3.05
N TYR A 83 -8.73 -18.03 -2.99
CA TYR A 83 -10.01 -18.63 -3.32
C TYR A 83 -10.27 -19.85 -2.44
N CYS A 84 -11.26 -19.76 -1.55
CA CYS A 84 -11.63 -20.85 -0.65
C CYS A 84 -12.73 -21.78 -1.21
N GLY A 85 -13.22 -21.50 -2.42
CA GLY A 85 -14.24 -22.29 -3.09
C GLY A 85 -15.64 -22.16 -2.46
N LYS A 86 -16.65 -22.63 -3.21
CA LYS A 86 -18.06 -22.60 -2.75
C LYS A 86 -18.42 -23.80 -1.86
N ALA A 87 -17.59 -24.85 -1.87
CA ALA A 87 -17.89 -26.10 -1.16
C ALA A 87 -17.73 -26.00 0.37
N ILE A 88 -17.03 -24.98 0.87
CA ILE A 88 -16.71 -24.82 2.29
C ILE A 88 -17.48 -23.64 2.93
N GLY A 89 -18.39 -23.00 2.21
CA GLY A 89 -19.18 -21.85 2.67
C GLY A 89 -19.37 -20.82 1.58
N ASP A 90 -20.03 -19.71 1.91
CA ASP A 90 -20.37 -18.64 0.96
C ASP A 90 -19.22 -17.64 0.74
N SER A 91 -17.95 -18.10 0.77
CA SER A 91 -16.81 -17.23 0.54
C SER A 91 -16.75 -16.72 -0.90
N VAL A 92 -16.52 -15.42 -1.06
CA VAL A 92 -16.29 -14.79 -2.36
C VAL A 92 -14.82 -14.88 -2.77
N TYR A 93 -14.52 -14.61 -4.04
CA TYR A 93 -13.13 -14.53 -4.50
C TYR A 93 -12.39 -13.42 -3.76
N GLY A 94 -11.17 -13.71 -3.29
CA GLY A 94 -10.36 -12.81 -2.47
C GLY A 94 -10.56 -12.93 -0.96
N GLN A 95 -11.59 -13.63 -0.52
CA GLN A 95 -11.92 -13.80 0.89
C GLN A 95 -11.24 -15.03 1.50
N VAL A 96 -10.54 -14.84 2.61
CA VAL A 96 -10.14 -15.93 3.50
C VAL A 96 -11.36 -16.37 4.31
N GLN A 97 -11.66 -17.66 4.31
CA GLN A 97 -12.84 -18.19 5.01
C GLN A 97 -12.84 -17.78 6.50
N GLY A 98 -14.00 -17.31 6.97
CA GLY A 98 -14.20 -16.86 8.35
C GLY A 98 -13.68 -15.45 8.64
N LEU A 99 -13.13 -14.76 7.63
CA LEU A 99 -12.71 -13.37 7.73
C LEU A 99 -13.59 -12.47 6.85
N PRO A 100 -13.54 -11.15 7.03
CA PRO A 100 -14.22 -10.21 6.13
C PRO A 100 -13.82 -10.40 4.66
N GLU A 101 -14.73 -10.10 3.74
CA GLU A 101 -14.45 -10.09 2.30
C GLU A 101 -13.33 -9.11 1.97
N ARG A 102 -13.32 -7.99 2.67
CA ARG A 102 -12.33 -6.90 2.54
C ARG A 102 -11.97 -6.36 3.90
N PHE A 103 -10.70 -5.98 4.07
CA PHE A 103 -10.23 -5.30 5.26
C PHE A 103 -10.34 -3.78 5.04
N LYS A 104 -11.11 -3.11 5.88
CA LYS A 104 -11.29 -1.64 5.79
C LYS A 104 -10.13 -0.91 6.41
N ALA A 105 -9.69 0.15 5.75
CA ALA A 105 -8.79 1.11 6.37
C ALA A 105 -9.48 1.83 7.53
N ASP A 106 -8.68 2.30 8.49
CA ASP A 106 -9.20 3.14 9.57
C ASP A 106 -9.70 4.48 9.02
N PRO A 107 -10.95 4.88 9.31
CA PRO A 107 -11.54 6.09 8.73
C PRO A 107 -10.85 7.39 9.16
N MET A 108 -10.30 7.45 10.39
CA MET A 108 -9.54 8.62 10.84
C MET A 108 -8.23 8.75 10.07
N LEU A 109 -7.51 7.65 9.84
CA LEU A 109 -6.28 7.66 9.07
C LEU A 109 -6.54 8.04 7.61
N LEU A 110 -7.63 7.54 7.02
CA LEU A 110 -8.03 7.89 5.66
C LEU A 110 -8.36 9.38 5.54
N ASP A 111 -9.16 9.93 6.45
CA ASP A 111 -9.48 11.36 6.48
C ASP A 111 -8.21 12.21 6.61
N ARG A 112 -7.29 11.83 7.49
CA ARG A 112 -6.00 12.53 7.64
C ARG A 112 -5.17 12.47 6.38
N ALA A 113 -5.10 11.33 5.70
CA ALA A 113 -4.35 11.18 4.45
C ALA A 113 -4.91 12.11 3.37
N VAL A 114 -6.22 12.16 3.20
CA VAL A 114 -6.88 13.03 2.22
C VAL A 114 -6.68 14.51 2.55
N ASN A 115 -6.88 14.91 3.80
CA ASN A 115 -6.80 16.31 4.23
C ASN A 115 -5.35 16.84 4.24
N SER A 116 -4.35 15.99 4.45
CA SER A 116 -2.94 16.41 4.41
C SER A 116 -2.38 16.55 2.98
N TRP A 117 -3.04 15.97 1.97
CA TRP A 117 -2.56 15.92 0.60
C TRP A 117 -2.26 17.28 -0.04
N PRO A 118 -3.14 18.32 0.07
CA PRO A 118 -2.83 19.64 -0.47
C PRO A 118 -1.53 20.23 0.08
N LEU A 119 -1.24 20.00 1.37
CA LEU A 119 0.01 20.44 1.99
C LEU A 119 1.21 19.63 1.45
N ALA A 120 1.07 18.32 1.29
CA ALA A 120 2.12 17.47 0.73
C ALA A 120 2.54 17.96 -0.66
N ILE A 121 1.57 18.20 -1.51
CA ILE A 121 1.78 18.66 -2.88
C ILE A 121 2.35 20.09 -2.94
N SER A 122 1.95 20.99 -2.05
CA SER A 122 2.46 22.37 -2.03
C SER A 122 3.95 22.45 -1.72
N LYS A 123 4.50 21.47 -1.00
CA LYS A 123 5.93 21.40 -0.64
C LYS A 123 6.80 20.80 -1.75
N MET A 124 6.21 20.22 -2.80
CA MET A 124 6.98 19.60 -3.89
C MET A 124 7.49 20.66 -4.87
N PRO A 125 8.80 20.71 -5.15
CA PRO A 125 9.41 21.67 -6.06
C PRO A 125 9.26 21.25 -7.54
N ILE A 126 8.01 21.02 -7.98
CA ILE A 126 7.64 20.55 -9.33
C ILE A 126 6.52 21.41 -9.91
N SER A 127 6.43 21.44 -11.24
CA SER A 127 5.36 22.18 -11.94
C SER A 127 3.98 21.56 -11.65
N GLU A 128 2.92 22.37 -11.72
CA GLU A 128 1.53 21.92 -11.48
C GLU A 128 1.14 20.71 -12.36
N SER A 129 1.62 20.68 -13.62
CA SER A 129 1.32 19.59 -14.56
C SER A 129 2.02 18.27 -14.23
N GLN A 130 3.03 18.29 -13.36
CA GLN A 130 3.80 17.13 -12.95
C GLN A 130 3.48 16.66 -11.52
N LYS A 131 2.56 17.35 -10.84
CA LYS A 131 2.16 16.99 -9.48
C LYS A 131 1.41 15.66 -9.48
N PRO A 132 1.84 14.71 -8.62
CA PRO A 132 1.11 13.46 -8.44
C PRO A 132 -0.28 13.71 -7.84
N LYS A 133 -1.21 12.82 -8.13
CA LYS A 133 -2.57 12.83 -7.57
C LYS A 133 -2.67 11.84 -6.43
N LEU A 134 -3.59 12.13 -5.50
CA LEU A 134 -4.04 11.18 -4.50
C LEU A 134 -5.33 10.51 -4.99
N HIS A 135 -5.34 9.20 -4.95
CA HIS A 135 -6.51 8.36 -5.19
C HIS A 135 -6.87 7.61 -3.93
N SER A 136 -8.13 7.59 -3.56
CA SER A 136 -8.65 6.73 -2.51
C SER A 136 -9.33 5.53 -3.16
N GLY A 137 -8.99 4.30 -2.75
CA GLY A 137 -9.57 3.13 -3.39
C GLY A 137 -9.10 1.78 -2.86
N LEU A 138 -9.60 0.73 -3.51
CA LEU A 138 -9.24 -0.64 -3.22
C LEU A 138 -7.80 -0.91 -3.64
N ILE A 139 -7.03 -1.56 -2.74
CA ILE A 139 -5.73 -2.15 -3.06
C ILE A 139 -5.88 -3.67 -3.04
N ALA A 140 -5.49 -4.33 -4.12
CA ALA A 140 -5.52 -5.79 -4.24
C ALA A 140 -4.12 -6.37 -4.06
N THR A 141 -3.99 -7.33 -3.13
CA THR A 141 -2.72 -7.90 -2.68
C THR A 141 -2.61 -9.38 -3.06
N GLY A 142 -1.43 -9.83 -3.47
CA GLY A 142 -1.16 -11.26 -3.66
C GLY A 142 0.34 -11.56 -3.83
N ASP A 143 0.74 -12.83 -3.70
CA ASP A 143 2.12 -13.26 -3.88
C ASP A 143 2.50 -13.38 -5.36
N TRP A 144 2.29 -12.31 -6.11
CA TRP A 144 2.57 -12.22 -7.52
C TRP A 144 3.09 -10.84 -7.89
N PHE A 145 4.32 -10.76 -8.41
CA PHE A 145 4.81 -9.55 -9.05
C PHE A 145 4.14 -9.43 -10.42
N VAL A 146 3.24 -8.44 -10.57
CA VAL A 146 2.41 -8.29 -11.76
C VAL A 146 3.19 -7.54 -12.84
N ASP A 147 3.93 -8.27 -13.66
CA ASP A 147 4.76 -7.77 -14.77
C ASP A 147 4.13 -7.98 -16.15
N SER A 148 2.91 -8.50 -16.22
CA SER A 148 2.24 -8.79 -17.49
C SER A 148 0.83 -8.22 -17.58
N LYS A 149 0.44 -7.82 -18.79
CA LYS A 149 -0.91 -7.31 -19.09
C LYS A 149 -1.98 -8.35 -18.81
N ASP A 150 -1.71 -9.62 -19.09
CA ASP A 150 -2.70 -10.68 -18.93
C ASP A 150 -2.99 -10.95 -17.45
N LYS A 151 -1.96 -10.99 -16.62
CA LYS A 151 -2.16 -11.10 -15.16
C LYS A 151 -2.88 -9.89 -14.59
N MET A 152 -2.56 -8.69 -15.05
CA MET A 152 -3.27 -7.48 -14.62
C MET A 152 -4.74 -7.52 -15.04
N ARG A 153 -5.05 -7.94 -16.26
CA ARG A 153 -6.44 -8.10 -16.73
C ARG A 153 -7.22 -9.14 -15.92
N GLU A 154 -6.59 -10.25 -15.56
CA GLU A 154 -7.19 -11.27 -14.69
C GLU A 154 -7.59 -10.65 -13.35
N ILE A 155 -6.69 -9.92 -12.71
CA ILE A 155 -6.94 -9.28 -11.40
C ILE A 155 -8.07 -8.24 -11.51
N ILE A 156 -8.01 -7.35 -12.51
CA ILE A 156 -9.07 -6.34 -12.74
C ILE A 156 -10.41 -7.01 -13.11
N GLY A 157 -10.38 -8.14 -13.76
CA GLY A 157 -11.59 -8.93 -14.04
C GLY A 157 -12.34 -9.36 -12.79
N HIS A 158 -11.63 -9.60 -11.69
CA HIS A 158 -12.22 -9.90 -10.37
C HIS A 158 -12.48 -8.63 -9.54
N PHE A 159 -11.63 -7.62 -9.67
CA PHE A 159 -11.64 -6.38 -8.86
C PHE A 159 -11.53 -5.15 -9.78
N PRO A 160 -12.58 -4.82 -10.56
CA PRO A 160 -12.52 -3.71 -11.53
C PRO A 160 -12.31 -2.34 -10.87
N GLU A 161 -12.66 -2.21 -9.59
CA GLU A 161 -12.47 -0.99 -8.81
C GLU A 161 -11.09 -0.85 -8.15
N ALA A 162 -10.21 -1.88 -8.27
CA ALA A 162 -8.87 -1.81 -7.68
C ALA A 162 -8.06 -0.68 -8.33
N LYS A 163 -7.46 0.18 -7.51
CA LYS A 163 -6.60 1.29 -7.96
C LYS A 163 -5.13 0.91 -8.00
N ALA A 164 -4.72 0.01 -7.11
CA ALA A 164 -3.35 -0.44 -7.00
C ALA A 164 -3.27 -1.94 -6.67
N ILE A 165 -2.16 -2.54 -7.08
CA ILE A 165 -1.84 -3.95 -6.85
C ILE A 165 -0.49 -4.02 -6.13
N ASP A 166 -0.42 -4.77 -5.05
CA ASP A 166 0.80 -4.96 -4.27
C ASP A 166 0.96 -6.40 -3.76
N MET A 167 1.96 -6.65 -2.92
CA MET A 167 2.23 -7.98 -2.39
C MET A 167 2.09 -8.11 -0.88
N GLU A 168 1.78 -7.04 -0.14
CA GLU A 168 1.84 -7.02 1.35
C GLU A 168 0.60 -6.46 2.03
N SER A 169 -0.05 -5.44 1.48
CA SER A 169 -0.99 -4.60 2.22
C SER A 169 -2.14 -5.36 2.86
N ALA A 170 -2.78 -6.31 2.16
CA ALA A 170 -3.88 -7.07 2.73
C ALA A 170 -3.42 -8.02 3.85
N ALA A 171 -2.19 -8.54 3.79
CA ALA A 171 -1.66 -9.40 4.85
C ALA A 171 -1.34 -8.61 6.13
N ILE A 172 -0.82 -7.38 5.98
CA ILE A 172 -0.65 -6.45 7.11
C ILE A 172 -2.02 -6.06 7.67
N ALA A 173 -2.98 -5.72 6.80
CA ALA A 173 -4.34 -5.36 7.20
C ALA A 173 -5.05 -6.49 7.94
N GLN A 174 -4.94 -7.74 7.46
CA GLN A 174 -5.47 -8.91 8.15
C GLN A 174 -4.87 -9.07 9.54
N THR A 175 -3.55 -8.91 9.68
CA THR A 175 -2.86 -8.99 10.97
C THR A 175 -3.34 -7.90 11.93
N CYS A 176 -3.48 -6.67 11.43
CA CYS A 176 -4.01 -5.55 12.18
C CYS A 176 -5.47 -5.76 12.60
N TYR A 177 -6.33 -6.27 11.69
CA TYR A 177 -7.71 -6.62 11.97
C TYR A 177 -7.81 -7.64 13.12
N LEU A 178 -7.05 -8.72 13.05
CA LEU A 178 -7.03 -9.77 14.09
C LEU A 178 -6.45 -9.28 15.41
N SER A 179 -5.60 -8.26 15.38
CA SER A 179 -4.96 -7.66 16.56
C SER A 179 -5.67 -6.39 17.06
N HIS A 180 -6.75 -5.97 16.42
CA HIS A 180 -7.51 -4.75 16.74
C HIS A 180 -6.65 -3.47 16.72
N VAL A 181 -5.70 -3.36 15.79
CA VAL A 181 -4.86 -2.20 15.58
C VAL A 181 -5.34 -1.43 14.35
N PRO A 182 -5.59 -0.10 14.44
CA PRO A 182 -5.93 0.73 13.29
C PRO A 182 -4.88 0.65 12.20
N PHE A 183 -5.32 0.58 10.93
CA PHE A 183 -4.45 0.34 9.78
C PHE A 183 -4.86 1.16 8.56
N ILE A 184 -3.86 1.55 7.76
CA ILE A 184 -4.01 2.09 6.42
C ILE A 184 -2.83 1.68 5.53
N SER A 185 -3.06 1.53 4.22
CA SER A 185 -1.98 1.42 3.23
C SER A 185 -1.85 2.71 2.42
N PHE A 186 -0.61 3.13 2.19
CA PHE A 186 -0.23 4.32 1.46
C PHE A 186 0.83 3.92 0.41
N ARG A 187 0.42 3.84 -0.87
CA ARG A 187 1.22 3.29 -1.96
C ARG A 187 1.55 4.33 -3.03
N VAL A 188 2.82 4.45 -3.37
CA VAL A 188 3.27 5.22 -4.52
C VAL A 188 3.25 4.33 -5.75
N ILE A 189 2.67 4.79 -6.84
CA ILE A 189 2.60 4.02 -8.08
C ILE A 189 3.94 4.06 -8.79
N SER A 190 4.58 2.90 -8.90
CA SER A 190 5.88 2.73 -9.56
C SER A 190 5.77 2.41 -11.05
N ASP A 191 4.70 1.73 -11.44
CA ASP A 191 4.49 1.20 -12.78
C ASP A 191 3.01 0.98 -13.09
N ILE A 192 2.71 0.82 -14.36
CA ILE A 192 1.36 0.51 -14.86
C ILE A 192 1.47 -0.75 -15.73
N PRO A 193 1.21 -1.96 -15.20
CA PRO A 193 1.40 -3.21 -15.93
C PRO A 193 0.63 -3.31 -17.26
N LEU A 194 -0.49 -2.60 -17.40
CA LEU A 194 -1.22 -2.52 -18.68
C LEU A 194 -0.51 -1.68 -19.74
N ARG A 195 0.43 -0.80 -19.37
CA ARG A 195 1.20 0.08 -20.26
C ARG A 195 2.65 -0.37 -20.44
N ASP A 196 3.14 -1.25 -19.55
CA ASP A 196 4.50 -1.79 -19.54
C ASP A 196 4.46 -3.31 -19.75
N THR A 197 5.49 -3.85 -20.37
CA THR A 197 5.58 -5.29 -20.66
C THR A 197 6.84 -5.97 -20.13
N ASP A 198 7.79 -5.20 -19.60
CA ASP A 198 9.10 -5.68 -19.18
C ASP A 198 9.59 -5.10 -17.85
N ALA A 199 8.68 -4.57 -17.06
CA ALA A 199 8.96 -3.90 -15.79
C ALA A 199 9.94 -2.70 -15.90
N SER A 200 10.12 -2.13 -17.09
CA SER A 200 11.01 -0.98 -17.31
C SER A 200 10.57 0.24 -16.52
N GLN A 201 9.26 0.47 -16.37
CA GLN A 201 8.71 1.56 -15.57
C GLN A 201 9.08 1.42 -14.10
N TYR A 202 8.98 0.21 -13.54
CA TYR A 202 9.38 -0.10 -12.17
C TYR A 202 10.87 0.19 -11.93
N HIS A 203 11.75 -0.24 -12.83
CA HIS A 203 13.18 0.04 -12.71
C HIS A 203 13.48 1.54 -12.80
N ASN A 204 12.91 2.23 -13.80
CA ASN A 204 13.08 3.67 -13.99
C ASN A 204 12.55 4.49 -12.79
N PHE A 205 11.48 4.04 -12.13
CA PHE A 205 10.96 4.69 -10.92
C PHE A 205 12.03 4.74 -9.82
N TRP A 206 12.67 3.61 -9.53
CA TRP A 206 13.70 3.54 -8.50
C TRP A 206 14.94 4.36 -8.83
N ASP A 207 15.29 4.45 -10.09
CA ASP A 207 16.50 5.17 -10.54
C ASP A 207 16.33 6.70 -10.56
N SER A 208 15.09 7.20 -10.59
CA SER A 208 14.88 8.62 -10.88
C SER A 208 13.92 9.37 -9.95
N VAL A 209 12.88 8.75 -9.41
CA VAL A 209 11.79 9.49 -8.77
C VAL A 209 11.39 9.01 -7.37
N ALA A 210 11.86 7.86 -6.92
CA ALA A 210 11.44 7.24 -5.66
C ALA A 210 11.62 8.18 -4.45
N GLU A 211 12.76 8.83 -4.29
CA GLU A 211 13.05 9.71 -3.16
C GLU A 211 12.01 10.82 -2.99
N LYS A 212 11.66 11.50 -4.09
CA LYS A 212 10.67 12.59 -4.06
C LYS A 212 9.27 12.08 -3.74
N SER A 213 8.93 10.90 -4.22
CA SER A 213 7.62 10.31 -4.04
C SER A 213 7.35 9.94 -2.57
N PHE A 214 8.35 9.45 -1.85
CA PHE A 214 8.21 9.11 -0.43
C PHE A 214 8.09 10.33 0.51
N GLN A 215 8.39 11.56 0.03
CA GLN A 215 8.11 12.78 0.80
C GLN A 215 6.61 13.01 1.05
N THR A 216 5.74 12.49 0.19
CA THR A 216 4.29 12.55 0.40
C THR A 216 3.87 11.71 1.59
N THR A 217 4.47 10.52 1.75
CA THR A 217 4.27 9.64 2.91
C THR A 217 4.69 10.36 4.22
N LYS A 218 5.82 11.07 4.20
CA LYS A 218 6.27 11.85 5.34
C LYS A 218 5.24 12.89 5.76
N THR A 219 4.75 13.69 4.82
CA THR A 219 3.77 14.74 5.13
C THR A 219 2.47 14.18 5.69
N PHE A 220 2.01 13.03 5.17
CA PHE A 220 0.87 12.32 5.73
C PHE A 220 1.13 11.93 7.19
N ILE A 221 2.25 11.28 7.47
CA ILE A 221 2.61 10.81 8.82
C ILE A 221 2.75 11.98 9.80
N GLU A 222 3.34 13.10 9.37
CA GLU A 222 3.45 14.33 10.19
C GLU A 222 2.09 14.99 10.47
N SER A 223 1.04 14.62 9.76
CA SER A 223 -0.33 15.11 9.98
C SER A 223 -1.12 14.30 11.02
N LEU A 224 -0.60 13.13 11.42
CA LEU A 224 -1.20 12.24 12.42
C LEU A 224 -0.86 12.69 13.84
#